data_2b7acebf8b6109048fc9b3e040226a7d
#
_entry.id   2b7acebf8b6109048fc9b3e040226a7d
#
_cell.length_a   1.000
_cell.length_b   1.000
_cell.length_c   1.000
_cell.angle_alpha   90.00
_cell.angle_beta   90.00
_cell.angle_gamma   90.00
#
_symmetry.space_group_name_H-M   'P 1'
#
loop_
_entity.id
_entity.type
_entity.pdbx_description
1 polymer ?
#
loop_
_entity_poly.entity_id
_entity_poly.type
_entity_poly.pdbx_seq_one_letter_code
_entity_poly.pdbx_strand_id
1 'polypeptide(L)'
;MNSLPEFSKPAYYEFRVNGRLSQYAAPWFEGMDISVDETHNPAQTVIQGHMPDQAALHGLISRIRDLGLTLVSVNQIEEKDQ
;
A
#
# COMPACT_ATOMS: atom_id res chain seq x y z
N MET A 1 28.24 -6.87 14.14
CA MET A 1 27.62 -5.89 13.28
C MET A 1 26.15 -6.17 13.04
N ASN A 2 25.34 -5.24 13.37
CA ASN A 2 23.90 -5.43 13.23
C ASN A 2 23.42 -4.97 11.88
N SER A 3 22.60 -5.80 11.26
CA SER A 3 21.90 -5.37 10.07
C SER A 3 20.52 -4.95 10.45
N LEU A 4 20.04 -3.93 9.80
CA LEU A 4 18.64 -3.55 9.95
C LEU A 4 17.77 -4.64 9.34
N PRO A 5 16.60 -4.90 9.96
CA PRO A 5 15.64 -5.77 9.31
C PRO A 5 15.33 -5.25 7.92
N GLU A 6 15.04 -6.18 7.04
CA GLU A 6 14.82 -5.82 5.66
C GLU A 6 13.69 -4.82 5.50
N PHE A 7 12.62 -4.99 6.29
CA PHE A 7 11.47 -4.10 6.18
C PHE A 7 11.72 -2.74 6.81
N SER A 8 12.89 -2.52 7.42
CA SER A 8 13.26 -1.20 7.91
C SER A 8 13.96 -0.37 6.86
N LYS A 9 14.29 -0.96 5.72
CA LYS A 9 14.96 -0.26 4.64
C LYS A 9 13.93 0.34 3.71
N PRO A 10 14.31 1.40 2.98
CA PRO A 10 13.41 1.92 1.96
C PRO A 10 13.04 0.83 0.97
N ALA A 11 11.77 0.72 0.67
CA ALA A 11 11.29 -0.31 -0.23
C ALA A 11 9.99 0.11 -0.86
N TYR A 12 9.68 -0.51 -1.97
CA TYR A 12 8.45 -0.27 -2.69
C TYR A 12 7.45 -1.35 -2.27
N TYR A 13 6.23 -0.93 -1.94
CA TYR A 13 5.22 -1.86 -1.43
C TYR A 13 3.95 -1.76 -2.22
N GLU A 14 3.24 -2.87 -2.26
CA GLU A 14 1.92 -2.94 -2.85
C GLU A 14 0.93 -3.33 -1.77
N PHE A 15 -0.13 -2.53 -1.64
CA PHE A 15 -1.23 -2.80 -0.72
C PHE A 15 -2.46 -3.07 -1.55
N ARG A 16 -3.20 -4.11 -1.17
CA ARG A 16 -4.46 -4.41 -1.82
C ARG A 16 -5.57 -4.32 -0.81
N VAL A 17 -6.64 -3.65 -1.19
CA VAL A 17 -7.82 -3.53 -0.36
C VAL A 17 -9.04 -3.95 -1.18
N ASN A 18 -10.06 -4.47 -0.51
CA ASN A 18 -11.27 -4.87 -1.21
C ASN A 18 -12.05 -3.65 -1.68
N GLY A 19 -12.64 -3.77 -2.87
CA GLY A 19 -13.50 -2.73 -3.39
C GLY A 19 -12.74 -1.59 -4.02
N ARG A 20 -13.48 -0.58 -4.43
CA ARG A 20 -12.92 0.62 -5.05
C ARG A 20 -12.86 1.72 -4.01
N LEU A 21 -11.79 2.50 -4.06
CA LEU A 21 -11.70 3.66 -3.17
C LEU A 21 -12.72 4.70 -3.59
N SER A 22 -13.39 5.27 -2.59
CA SER A 22 -14.25 6.41 -2.86
C SER A 22 -13.38 7.63 -3.14
N GLN A 23 -14.01 8.64 -3.74
CA GLN A 23 -13.31 9.88 -4.00
C GLN A 23 -12.89 10.57 -2.70
N TYR A 24 -13.54 10.23 -1.59
CA TYR A 24 -13.18 10.81 -0.30
C TYR A 24 -11.97 10.13 0.33
N ALA A 25 -11.75 8.88 -0.02
CA ALA A 25 -10.61 8.15 0.54
C ALA A 25 -9.33 8.35 -0.27
N ALA A 26 -9.46 8.54 -1.58
CA ALA A 26 -8.30 8.64 -2.44
C ALA A 26 -7.27 9.68 -2.02
N PRO A 27 -7.68 10.87 -1.56
CA PRO A 27 -6.68 11.87 -1.15
C PRO A 27 -5.77 11.42 -0.01
N TRP A 28 -6.21 10.43 0.77
CA TRP A 28 -5.38 9.92 1.86
C TRP A 28 -4.17 9.14 1.38
N PHE A 29 -4.13 8.83 0.08
CA PHE A 29 -3.03 8.07 -0.52
C PHE A 29 -2.31 8.90 -1.57
N GLU A 30 -2.28 10.20 -1.35
CA GLU A 30 -1.63 11.11 -2.28
C GLU A 30 -0.16 10.75 -2.43
N GLY A 31 0.35 10.81 -3.66
CA GLY A 31 1.73 10.44 -3.93
C GLY A 31 1.94 8.98 -4.22
N MET A 32 0.88 8.17 -4.10
CA MET A 32 0.96 6.75 -4.39
C MET A 32 0.21 6.44 -5.68
N ASP A 33 0.60 5.35 -6.33
CA ASP A 33 -0.08 4.90 -7.54
C ASP A 33 -1.27 4.05 -7.14
N ILE A 34 -2.44 4.40 -7.66
CA ILE A 34 -3.68 3.71 -7.34
C ILE A 34 -4.28 3.18 -8.62
N SER A 35 -4.63 1.90 -8.61
CA SER A 35 -5.30 1.29 -9.74
C SER A 35 -6.34 0.30 -9.21
N VAL A 36 -7.20 -0.17 -10.11
CA VAL A 36 -8.24 -1.11 -9.71
C VAL A 36 -8.00 -2.40 -10.48
N ASP A 37 -7.99 -3.50 -9.74
CA ASP A 37 -7.85 -4.83 -10.30
C ASP A 37 -9.23 -5.46 -10.35
N GLU A 38 -9.79 -5.55 -11.55
CA GLU A 38 -11.14 -6.05 -11.72
C GLU A 38 -11.20 -7.54 -11.96
N THR A 39 -10.06 -8.22 -11.87
CA THR A 39 -10.05 -9.68 -12.02
C THR A 39 -10.55 -10.38 -10.78
N HIS A 40 -10.77 -9.64 -9.69
CA HIS A 40 -11.32 -10.17 -8.45
C HIS A 40 -12.76 -9.71 -8.29
N ASN A 41 -13.53 -10.48 -7.54
CA ASN A 41 -14.91 -10.16 -7.25
C ASN A 41 -15.14 -10.30 -5.75
N PRO A 42 -15.25 -9.18 -5.01
CA PRO A 42 -15.25 -7.80 -5.52
C PRO A 42 -13.92 -7.37 -6.06
N ALA A 43 -13.91 -6.31 -6.85
CA ALA A 43 -12.69 -5.73 -7.35
C ALA A 43 -11.79 -5.32 -6.19
N GLN A 44 -10.51 -5.27 -6.46
CA GLN A 44 -9.54 -4.82 -5.46
C GLN A 44 -8.90 -3.53 -5.93
N THR A 45 -8.62 -2.65 -4.98
CA THR A 45 -7.82 -1.47 -5.26
C THR A 45 -6.38 -1.79 -4.90
N VAL A 46 -5.49 -1.45 -5.81
CA VAL A 46 -4.05 -1.68 -5.65
C VAL A 46 -3.39 -0.34 -5.42
N ILE A 47 -2.70 -0.22 -4.30
CA ILE A 47 -2.03 1.01 -3.91
C ILE A 47 -0.55 0.70 -3.82
N GLN A 48 0.26 1.37 -4.63
CA GLN A 48 1.69 1.12 -4.68
C GLN A 48 2.45 2.38 -4.35
N GLY A 49 3.49 2.24 -3.57
CA GLY A 49 4.28 3.39 -3.22
C GLY A 49 5.54 3.03 -2.50
N HIS A 50 6.42 3.99 -2.42
CA HIS A 50 7.70 3.84 -1.77
C HIS A 50 7.55 4.16 -0.29
N MET A 51 8.01 3.24 0.55
CA MET A 51 7.99 3.43 1.99
C MET A 51 9.42 3.62 2.45
N PRO A 52 9.74 4.78 3.03
CA PRO A 52 11.12 5.04 3.44
C PRO A 52 11.55 4.20 4.64
N ASP A 53 10.61 3.77 5.46
CA ASP A 53 10.93 2.97 6.63
C ASP A 53 9.70 2.23 7.11
N GLN A 54 9.89 1.46 8.17
CA GLN A 54 8.81 0.66 8.71
C GLN A 54 7.71 1.51 9.32
N ALA A 55 8.08 2.66 9.88
CA ALA A 55 7.07 3.53 10.48
C ALA A 55 6.10 4.03 9.43
N ALA A 56 6.60 4.38 8.24
CA ALA A 56 5.73 4.81 7.15
C ALA A 56 4.82 3.68 6.71
N LEU A 57 5.35 2.47 6.65
CA LEU A 57 4.57 1.29 6.27
C LEU A 57 3.41 1.07 7.25
N HIS A 58 3.71 1.08 8.54
CA HIS A 58 2.67 0.86 9.54
C HIS A 58 1.71 2.03 9.61
N GLY A 59 2.20 3.22 9.33
CA GLY A 59 1.33 4.39 9.27
C GLY A 59 0.29 4.26 8.17
N LEU A 60 0.69 3.73 7.02
CA LEU A 60 -0.24 3.54 5.93
C LEU A 60 -1.25 2.43 6.25
N ILE A 61 -0.79 1.35 6.87
CA ILE A 61 -1.69 0.28 7.29
C ILE A 61 -2.72 0.81 8.26
N SER A 62 -2.29 1.65 9.21
CA SER A 62 -3.23 2.24 10.16
C SER A 62 -4.24 3.13 9.47
N ARG A 63 -3.80 3.87 8.45
CA ARG A 63 -4.71 4.72 7.68
C ARG A 63 -5.77 3.90 6.97
N ILE A 64 -5.34 2.78 6.38
CA ILE A 64 -6.27 1.87 5.72
C ILE A 64 -7.32 1.39 6.71
N ARG A 65 -6.87 1.00 7.91
CA ARG A 65 -7.78 0.56 8.94
C ARG A 65 -8.74 1.66 9.35
N ASP A 66 -8.22 2.86 9.55
CA ASP A 66 -9.04 3.97 10.04
C ASP A 66 -10.07 4.42 9.02
N LEU A 67 -9.80 4.21 7.75
CA LEU A 67 -10.75 4.52 6.69
C LEU A 67 -11.81 3.42 6.53
N GLY A 68 -11.70 2.35 7.30
CA GLY A 68 -12.66 1.26 7.23
C GLY A 68 -12.48 0.36 6.02
N LEU A 69 -11.32 0.40 5.40
CA LEU A 69 -11.04 -0.44 4.24
C LEU A 69 -10.56 -1.81 4.72
N THR A 70 -10.90 -2.83 3.94
CA THR A 70 -10.46 -4.19 4.25
C THR A 70 -9.15 -4.46 3.53
N LEU A 71 -8.10 -4.60 4.33
CA LEU A 71 -6.77 -4.90 3.78
C LEU A 71 -6.72 -6.36 3.37
N VAL A 72 -6.33 -6.60 2.14
CA VAL A 72 -6.22 -7.95 1.61
C VAL A 72 -4.80 -8.45 1.70
N SER A 73 -3.83 -7.63 1.30
CA SER A 73 -2.44 -8.05 1.30
C SER A 73 -1.51 -6.85 1.31
N VAL A 74 -0.32 -7.10 1.80
CA VAL A 74 0.78 -6.14 1.77
C VAL A 74 1.99 -6.92 1.28
N ASN A 75 2.59 -6.48 0.20
CA ASN A 75 3.75 -7.15 -0.37
C ASN A 75 4.81 -6.15 -0.75
N GLN A 76 6.03 -6.51 -0.45
CA GLN A 76 7.14 -5.74 -0.96
C GLN A 76 7.35 -6.14 -2.41
N ILE A 77 7.48 -5.16 -3.27
CA ILE A 77 7.67 -5.40 -4.69
C ILE A 77 8.91 -4.66 -5.14
N GLU A 78 9.42 -5.06 -6.29
CA GLU A 78 10.56 -4.37 -6.84
C GLU A 78 10.10 -3.17 -7.62
N GLU A 79 10.78 -2.06 -7.38
CA GLU A 79 10.51 -0.88 -8.16
C GLU A 79 11.04 -1.11 -9.57
N LYS A 80 10.20 -0.83 -10.55
CA LYS A 80 10.59 -1.04 -11.93
C LYS A 80 11.55 0.02 -12.36
N ASP A 81 12.63 -0.41 -13.01
CA ASP A 81 13.56 0.53 -13.61
C ASP A 81 13.02 1.01 -14.92
N GLN A 82 13.32 2.25 -15.21
CA GLN A 82 12.87 2.90 -16.45
C GLN A 82 13.94 3.01 -17.46
#